data_a20024447476738d4e007c68f7002380
#
_entry.id   a20024447476738d4e007c68f7002380
#
_cell.length_a   1.000
_cell.length_b   1.000
_cell.length_c   1.000
_cell.angle_alpha   90.00
_cell.angle_beta   90.00
_cell.angle_gamma   90.00
#
_symmetry.space_group_name_H-M   'P 1'
#
loop_
_entity.id
_entity.type
_entity.pdbx_description
1 polymer ?
#
loop_
_entity_poly.entity_id
_entity_poly.type
_entity_poly.pdbx_seq_one_letter_code
_entity_poly.pdbx_strand_id
1 'polypeptide(L)'
;MVFKNPYVFILLIAIIPYILWYIFKNKKSMPSLKMPATAKYRYAPKTFRIYLMFLPFLLRIALFVLVVIILARPQSKHTWSDTDVEGIDIMLSVDVSTSMLAEDFSPNRVEALKEIAQKFIAKRSNDNIGLTFFAGEAYTQCPLTTDHSVLMALYNGADCQMAANGTINDGTAIGDGIMNSLLRLRESKAKSKVVILLTDGVNNSGNISPLTAAEIAKKNKVRIYTIGIGTNGMAPFPLPTGGKAMMPVEIDEETMRSISEQTGGQYFRAHKNTELDEIYTEIDKLERTKFSVKQFSTRNELYMPFAIAALIVFLMELLVRMFVLKRLP
;
A
#
# COMPACT_ATOMS: atom_id res chain seq x y z
N MET A 1 3.07 -7.83 22.88
CA MET A 1 4.40 -8.45 22.95
C MET A 1 4.30 -9.89 22.50
N VAL A 2 5.21 -10.34 21.63
CA VAL A 2 5.30 -11.74 21.19
C VAL A 2 6.73 -12.19 21.45
N PHE A 3 6.90 -13.38 21.96
CA PHE A 3 8.22 -13.95 22.21
C PHE A 3 8.68 -14.74 20.99
N LYS A 4 9.91 -14.50 20.53
CA LYS A 4 10.48 -15.22 19.39
C LYS A 4 10.74 -16.71 19.73
N ASN A 5 11.22 -16.96 20.95
CA ASN A 5 11.60 -18.29 21.43
C ASN A 5 10.83 -18.69 22.70
N PRO A 6 9.53 -19.04 22.61
CA PRO A 6 8.72 -19.33 23.80
C PRO A 6 9.19 -20.58 24.57
N TYR A 7 9.89 -21.53 23.94
CA TYR A 7 10.39 -22.75 24.62
C TYR A 7 11.46 -22.44 25.65
N VAL A 8 12.08 -21.26 25.63
CA VAL A 8 13.07 -20.86 26.64
C VAL A 8 12.45 -20.77 28.03
N PHE A 9 11.14 -20.55 28.13
CA PHE A 9 10.44 -20.58 29.42
C PHE A 9 10.50 -21.92 30.15
N ILE A 10 10.79 -23.05 29.45
CA ILE A 10 11.03 -24.36 30.06
C ILE A 10 12.19 -24.26 31.06
N LEU A 11 13.18 -23.38 30.84
CA LEU A 11 14.28 -23.17 31.79
C LEU A 11 13.80 -22.69 33.15
N LEU A 12 12.61 -22.08 33.27
CA LEU A 12 12.06 -21.72 34.58
C LEU A 12 11.81 -22.91 35.49
N ILE A 13 11.64 -24.11 34.93
CA ILE A 13 11.51 -25.37 35.71
C ILE A 13 12.76 -25.60 36.54
N ALA A 14 13.94 -25.16 36.11
CA ALA A 14 15.19 -25.26 36.84
C ALA A 14 15.21 -24.49 38.18
N ILE A 15 14.28 -23.54 38.36
CA ILE A 15 14.11 -22.84 39.63
C ILE A 15 13.69 -23.82 40.76
N ILE A 16 12.87 -24.85 40.44
CA ILE A 16 12.36 -25.78 41.42
C ILE A 16 13.51 -26.57 42.12
N PRO A 17 14.40 -27.27 41.39
CA PRO A 17 15.54 -27.96 42.01
C PRO A 17 16.50 -26.99 42.69
N TYR A 18 16.65 -25.73 42.18
CA TYR A 18 17.47 -24.70 42.81
C TYR A 18 16.91 -24.30 44.19
N ILE A 19 15.60 -24.13 44.33
CA ILE A 19 14.92 -23.81 45.59
C ILE A 19 15.09 -24.98 46.57
N LEU A 20 14.86 -26.23 46.13
CA LEU A 20 15.03 -27.42 46.94
C LEU A 20 16.46 -27.53 47.45
N TRP A 21 17.43 -27.38 46.54
CA TRP A 21 18.86 -27.44 46.92
C TRP A 21 19.22 -26.38 47.96
N TYR A 22 18.70 -25.14 47.81
CA TYR A 22 18.94 -24.04 48.75
C TYR A 22 18.38 -24.35 50.15
N ILE A 23 17.16 -24.92 50.23
CA ILE A 23 16.53 -25.31 51.50
C ILE A 23 17.34 -26.42 52.17
N PHE A 24 17.75 -27.44 51.42
CA PHE A 24 18.55 -28.55 51.96
C PHE A 24 19.94 -28.09 52.42
N LYS A 25 20.60 -27.25 51.65
CA LYS A 25 21.92 -26.72 52.00
C LYS A 25 21.86 -25.83 53.25
N ASN A 26 20.88 -24.96 53.38
CA ASN A 26 20.72 -24.09 54.57
C ASN A 26 20.47 -24.92 55.82
N LYS A 27 19.70 -26.00 55.74
CA LYS A 27 19.51 -26.91 56.89
C LYS A 27 20.80 -27.59 57.35
N LYS A 28 21.72 -27.93 56.43
CA LYS A 28 23.00 -28.62 56.75
C LYS A 28 24.13 -27.68 57.11
N SER A 29 24.10 -26.39 56.70
CA SER A 29 25.21 -25.47 56.86
C SER A 29 25.05 -24.51 58.07
N MET A 30 24.02 -24.64 58.88
CA MET A 30 23.95 -23.87 60.13
C MET A 30 24.87 -24.47 61.17
N PRO A 31 25.96 -23.80 61.52
CA PRO A 31 26.79 -24.28 62.63
C PRO A 31 25.97 -24.24 63.93
N SER A 32 25.74 -25.41 64.52
CA SER A 32 25.05 -25.52 65.79
C SER A 32 26.04 -25.35 66.91
N LEU A 33 26.03 -24.21 67.54
CA LEU A 33 26.71 -23.99 68.84
C LEU A 33 25.89 -24.70 69.92
N LYS A 34 26.43 -25.71 70.53
CA LYS A 34 25.83 -26.36 71.71
C LYS A 34 26.09 -25.48 72.91
N MET A 35 25.11 -24.69 73.30
CA MET A 35 25.17 -23.87 74.53
C MET A 35 24.31 -24.48 75.64
N PRO A 36 24.80 -24.55 76.87
CA PRO A 36 24.09 -25.24 77.96
C PRO A 36 22.84 -24.53 78.48
N ALA A 37 22.56 -23.26 78.13
CA ALA A 37 21.41 -22.51 78.62
C ALA A 37 20.74 -21.71 77.51
N THR A 38 19.90 -22.37 76.69
CA THR A 38 19.20 -21.76 75.56
C THR A 38 17.86 -21.08 75.91
N ALA A 39 17.34 -21.29 77.14
CA ALA A 39 16.01 -20.83 77.55
C ALA A 39 15.83 -19.28 77.41
N LYS A 40 16.86 -18.49 77.74
CA LYS A 40 16.81 -17.02 77.62
C LYS A 40 16.83 -16.49 76.20
N TYR A 41 17.34 -17.24 75.24
CA TYR A 41 17.45 -16.80 73.84
C TYR A 41 16.24 -17.18 73.00
N ARG A 42 15.34 -18.03 73.53
CA ARG A 42 14.15 -18.52 72.82
C ARG A 42 13.16 -17.40 72.42
N TYR A 43 13.18 -16.27 73.15
CA TYR A 43 12.32 -15.12 72.97
C TYR A 43 13.08 -13.89 72.40
N ALA A 44 14.30 -14.07 71.88
CA ALA A 44 15.05 -12.95 71.31
C ALA A 44 14.31 -12.42 70.08
N PRO A 45 14.10 -11.09 69.95
CA PRO A 45 13.40 -10.51 68.79
C PRO A 45 14.20 -10.81 67.53
N LYS A 46 13.50 -11.28 66.50
CA LYS A 46 14.11 -11.48 65.19
C LYS A 46 14.54 -10.15 64.60
N THR A 47 15.84 -9.91 64.56
CA THR A 47 16.43 -8.70 64.00
C THR A 47 16.17 -8.64 62.50
N PHE A 48 15.90 -7.46 61.96
CA PHE A 48 15.70 -7.16 60.52
C PHE A 48 16.79 -7.85 59.65
N ARG A 49 17.99 -7.98 60.20
CA ARG A 49 19.12 -8.62 59.53
C ARG A 49 18.87 -10.10 59.14
N ILE A 50 18.00 -10.80 59.91
CA ILE A 50 17.62 -12.18 59.61
C ILE A 50 16.78 -12.25 58.32
N TYR A 51 15.90 -11.30 58.09
CA TYR A 51 15.11 -11.18 56.86
C TYR A 51 15.97 -10.81 55.67
N LEU A 52 16.98 -9.95 55.86
CA LEU A 52 17.93 -9.62 54.79
C LEU A 52 18.81 -10.82 54.34
N MET A 53 18.94 -11.88 55.13
CA MET A 53 19.66 -13.09 54.72
C MET A 53 19.00 -13.81 53.54
N PHE A 54 17.69 -13.67 53.38
CA PHE A 54 16.95 -14.27 52.25
C PHE A 54 16.96 -13.40 51.00
N LEU A 55 17.33 -12.11 51.13
CA LEU A 55 17.29 -11.13 50.04
C LEU A 55 18.20 -11.55 48.85
N PRO A 56 19.47 -11.98 49.03
CA PRO A 56 20.30 -12.46 47.90
C PRO A 56 19.71 -13.64 47.16
N PHE A 57 19.02 -14.53 47.86
CA PHE A 57 18.35 -15.67 47.24
C PHE A 57 17.21 -15.21 46.34
N LEU A 58 16.37 -14.29 46.80
CA LEU A 58 15.29 -13.73 45.99
C LEU A 58 15.84 -12.96 44.78
N LEU A 59 16.91 -12.17 44.96
CA LEU A 59 17.54 -11.40 43.87
C LEU A 59 18.11 -12.34 42.80
N ARG A 60 18.65 -13.53 43.17
CA ARG A 60 19.12 -14.52 42.18
C ARG A 60 18.00 -15.14 41.40
N ILE A 61 16.88 -15.45 42.05
CA ILE A 61 15.70 -15.95 41.33
C ILE A 61 15.20 -14.90 40.38
N ALA A 62 15.09 -13.62 40.81
CA ALA A 62 14.66 -12.52 39.97
C ALA A 62 15.61 -12.32 38.76
N LEU A 63 16.92 -12.37 39.01
CA LEU A 63 17.94 -12.30 37.94
C LEU A 63 17.78 -13.45 36.94
N PHE A 64 17.61 -14.68 37.43
CA PHE A 64 17.41 -15.83 36.56
C PHE A 64 16.15 -15.70 35.69
N VAL A 65 15.04 -15.23 36.26
CA VAL A 65 13.80 -14.98 35.51
C VAL A 65 14.02 -13.91 34.46
N LEU A 66 14.70 -12.80 34.78
CA LEU A 66 15.01 -11.74 33.81
C LEU A 66 15.90 -12.25 32.67
N VAL A 67 16.90 -13.08 32.96
CA VAL A 67 17.75 -13.70 31.95
C VAL A 67 16.93 -14.61 31.02
N VAL A 68 16.00 -15.39 31.56
CA VAL A 68 15.11 -16.24 30.75
C VAL A 68 14.21 -15.38 29.84
N ILE A 69 13.69 -14.27 30.34
CA ILE A 69 12.90 -13.32 29.53
C ILE A 69 13.73 -12.73 28.39
N ILE A 70 14.99 -12.34 28.67
CA ILE A 70 15.91 -11.81 27.64
C ILE A 70 16.17 -12.86 26.55
N LEU A 71 16.43 -14.13 26.95
CA LEU A 71 16.66 -15.24 26.03
C LEU A 71 15.40 -15.59 25.21
N ALA A 72 14.21 -15.37 25.77
CA ALA A 72 12.94 -15.55 25.07
C ALA A 72 12.72 -14.50 23.96
N ARG A 73 13.57 -13.44 23.91
CA ARG A 73 13.56 -12.34 22.91
C ARG A 73 12.17 -11.74 22.75
N PRO A 74 11.71 -10.92 23.70
CA PRO A 74 10.44 -10.21 23.58
C PRO A 74 10.50 -9.25 22.39
N GLN A 75 9.50 -9.31 21.49
CA GLN A 75 9.37 -8.49 20.31
C GLN A 75 8.08 -7.69 20.34
N SER A 76 8.14 -6.43 19.95
CA SER A 76 6.96 -5.64 19.61
C SER A 76 6.63 -5.88 18.15
N LYS A 77 5.41 -6.31 17.86
CA LYS A 77 4.85 -6.17 16.52
C LYS A 77 4.38 -4.71 16.40
N HIS A 78 5.23 -3.83 15.94
CA HIS A 78 4.75 -2.65 15.29
C HIS A 78 4.36 -3.06 13.88
N THR A 79 3.10 -3.33 13.69
CA THR A 79 2.47 -3.26 12.40
C THR A 79 2.38 -1.77 12.09
N TRP A 80 3.47 -1.17 11.65
CA TRP A 80 3.34 -0.03 10.78
C TRP A 80 2.80 -0.65 9.51
N SER A 81 1.54 -0.46 9.25
CA SER A 81 1.07 -0.42 7.88
C SER A 81 1.62 0.88 7.28
N ASP A 82 2.94 0.96 7.04
CA ASP A 82 3.36 1.58 5.82
C ASP A 82 2.80 0.63 4.76
N THR A 83 1.54 0.77 4.51
CA THR A 83 1.03 0.56 3.19
C THR A 83 1.75 1.60 2.35
N ASP A 84 2.98 1.29 1.90
CA ASP A 84 3.33 1.68 0.56
C ASP A 84 2.25 1.01 -0.30
N VAL A 85 1.11 1.63 -0.34
CA VAL A 85 0.13 1.43 -1.39
C VAL A 85 0.84 2.06 -2.58
N GLU A 86 1.69 1.26 -3.22
CA GLU A 86 2.28 1.67 -4.49
C GLU A 86 1.08 1.96 -5.39
N GLY A 87 0.80 3.23 -5.56
CA GLY A 87 -0.24 3.71 -6.45
C GLY A 87 0.07 3.24 -7.89
N ILE A 88 -0.95 3.12 -8.68
CA ILE A 88 -0.85 2.87 -10.11
C ILE A 88 -0.74 4.23 -10.79
N ASP A 89 0.17 4.36 -11.76
CA ASP A 89 0.23 5.56 -12.59
C ASP A 89 -0.63 5.35 -13.83
N ILE A 90 -1.67 6.15 -13.96
CA ILE A 90 -2.70 6.04 -14.99
C ILE A 90 -2.72 7.30 -15.83
N MET A 91 -2.59 7.18 -17.14
CA MET A 91 -2.88 8.25 -18.08
C MET A 91 -4.23 7.99 -18.74
N LEU A 92 -5.15 8.91 -18.56
CA LEU A 92 -6.41 8.95 -19.30
C LEU A 92 -6.14 9.64 -20.64
N SER A 93 -6.26 8.93 -21.74
CA SER A 93 -6.13 9.47 -23.10
C SER A 93 -7.52 9.55 -23.70
N VAL A 94 -8.05 10.76 -23.80
CA VAL A 94 -9.46 11.02 -24.11
C VAL A 94 -9.56 11.70 -25.47
N ASP A 95 -10.39 11.13 -26.31
CA ASP A 95 -10.79 11.71 -27.60
C ASP A 95 -11.71 12.92 -27.36
N VAL A 96 -11.35 14.06 -27.96
CA VAL A 96 -12.13 15.30 -27.95
C VAL A 96 -12.45 15.78 -29.38
N SER A 97 -12.42 14.87 -30.36
CA SER A 97 -12.83 15.13 -31.73
C SER A 97 -14.33 15.49 -31.84
N THR A 98 -14.72 16.04 -32.96
CA THR A 98 -16.12 16.46 -33.18
C THR A 98 -17.10 15.30 -33.16
N SER A 99 -16.67 14.06 -33.46
CA SER A 99 -17.49 12.83 -33.35
C SER A 99 -18.01 12.56 -31.95
N MET A 100 -17.27 12.99 -30.92
CA MET A 100 -17.64 12.83 -29.51
C MET A 100 -18.83 13.71 -29.07
N LEU A 101 -19.30 14.62 -29.93
CA LEU A 101 -20.54 15.37 -29.74
C LEU A 101 -21.79 14.56 -30.02
N ALA A 102 -21.67 13.33 -30.55
CA ALA A 102 -22.80 12.48 -30.81
C ALA A 102 -23.66 12.23 -29.57
N GLU A 103 -24.97 12.25 -29.75
CA GLU A 103 -25.97 12.16 -28.66
C GLU A 103 -26.59 10.74 -28.58
N ASP A 104 -25.83 9.71 -28.92
CA ASP A 104 -26.18 8.31 -28.65
C ASP A 104 -25.92 7.90 -27.21
N PHE A 105 -25.14 8.73 -26.46
CA PHE A 105 -25.02 8.74 -25.02
C PHE A 105 -25.69 9.98 -24.42
N SER A 106 -26.17 9.88 -23.20
CA SER A 106 -26.86 11.01 -22.57
C SER A 106 -25.92 11.78 -21.64
N PRO A 107 -25.73 13.10 -21.79
CA PRO A 107 -26.30 13.96 -22.84
C PRO A 107 -25.58 13.87 -24.20
N ASN A 108 -24.28 13.59 -24.24
CA ASN A 108 -23.45 13.22 -25.37
C ASN A 108 -22.29 12.34 -24.89
N ARG A 109 -21.48 11.83 -25.83
CA ARG A 109 -20.35 10.91 -25.50
C ARG A 109 -19.34 11.54 -24.54
N VAL A 110 -18.91 12.77 -24.78
CA VAL A 110 -17.93 13.47 -23.93
C VAL A 110 -18.44 13.71 -22.53
N GLU A 111 -19.67 14.20 -22.37
CA GLU A 111 -20.23 14.46 -21.04
C GLU A 111 -20.48 13.17 -20.26
N ALA A 112 -20.93 12.10 -20.95
CA ALA A 112 -21.04 10.78 -20.33
C ALA A 112 -19.70 10.27 -19.82
N LEU A 113 -18.61 10.45 -20.60
CA LEU A 113 -17.26 10.11 -20.15
C LEU A 113 -16.81 10.93 -18.95
N LYS A 114 -17.06 12.24 -18.94
CA LYS A 114 -16.69 13.09 -17.81
C LYS A 114 -17.33 12.62 -16.51
N GLU A 115 -18.63 12.36 -16.53
CA GLU A 115 -19.37 11.91 -15.34
C GLU A 115 -18.78 10.61 -14.76
N ILE A 116 -18.46 9.66 -15.62
CA ILE A 116 -18.01 8.34 -15.18
C ILE A 116 -16.53 8.36 -14.79
N ALA A 117 -15.69 9.10 -15.53
CA ALA A 117 -14.30 9.28 -15.16
C ALA A 117 -14.15 9.99 -13.80
N GLN A 118 -15.03 10.94 -13.48
CA GLN A 118 -15.06 11.54 -12.14
C GLN A 118 -15.32 10.51 -11.05
N LYS A 119 -16.29 9.62 -11.26
CA LYS A 119 -16.56 8.52 -10.32
C LYS A 119 -15.36 7.57 -10.17
N PHE A 120 -14.66 7.28 -11.27
CA PHE A 120 -13.45 6.47 -11.29
C PHE A 120 -12.30 7.11 -10.52
N ILE A 121 -12.03 8.41 -10.79
CA ILE A 121 -10.98 9.16 -10.12
C ILE A 121 -11.26 9.29 -8.62
N ALA A 122 -12.50 9.57 -8.23
CA ALA A 122 -12.91 9.73 -6.82
C ALA A 122 -12.69 8.47 -5.97
N LYS A 123 -12.75 7.28 -6.57
CA LYS A 123 -12.52 6.00 -5.88
C LYS A 123 -11.02 5.69 -5.65
N ARG A 124 -10.09 6.51 -6.15
CA ARG A 124 -8.65 6.23 -6.22
C ARG A 124 -7.81 7.29 -5.51
N SER A 125 -7.75 7.25 -4.18
CA SER A 125 -7.03 8.24 -3.38
C SER A 125 -5.50 8.17 -3.47
N ASN A 126 -4.93 7.02 -3.89
CA ASN A 126 -3.49 6.77 -3.82
C ASN A 126 -2.82 6.61 -5.21
N ASP A 127 -3.59 6.67 -6.28
CA ASP A 127 -3.09 6.52 -7.64
C ASP A 127 -2.70 7.89 -8.21
N ASN A 128 -1.61 7.94 -9.00
CA ASN A 128 -1.29 9.11 -9.80
C ASN A 128 -2.07 9.04 -11.10
N ILE A 129 -2.87 10.03 -11.37
CA ILE A 129 -3.68 10.09 -12.60
C ILE A 129 -3.30 11.35 -13.39
N GLY A 130 -3.07 11.17 -14.67
CA GLY A 130 -2.84 12.26 -15.63
C GLY A 130 -3.87 12.23 -16.76
N LEU A 131 -3.91 13.29 -17.55
CA LEU A 131 -4.90 13.52 -18.60
C LEU A 131 -4.25 13.99 -19.88
N THR A 132 -4.48 13.29 -20.96
CA THR A 132 -4.13 13.66 -22.32
C THR A 132 -5.41 13.78 -23.15
N PHE A 133 -5.57 14.89 -23.85
CA PHE A 133 -6.60 15.04 -24.86
C PHE A 133 -6.01 14.87 -26.26
N PHE A 134 -6.78 14.28 -27.15
CA PHE A 134 -6.40 14.20 -28.54
C PHE A 134 -7.61 14.37 -29.47
N ALA A 135 -7.36 14.94 -30.61
CA ALA A 135 -8.23 15.03 -31.76
C ALA A 135 -7.35 14.80 -33.01
N GLY A 136 -7.22 15.75 -33.93
CA GLY A 136 -6.23 15.68 -35.02
C GLY A 136 -4.77 15.78 -34.54
N GLU A 137 -4.57 16.25 -33.33
CA GLU A 137 -3.29 16.30 -32.60
C GLU A 137 -3.51 16.00 -31.10
N ALA A 138 -2.42 15.69 -30.36
CA ALA A 138 -2.50 15.31 -28.95
C ALA A 138 -1.71 16.24 -28.05
N TYR A 139 -2.27 16.55 -26.86
CA TYR A 139 -1.60 17.34 -25.83
C TYR A 139 -1.91 16.88 -24.43
N THR A 140 -0.98 17.09 -23.50
CA THR A 140 -1.19 16.80 -22.09
C THR A 140 -1.96 17.93 -21.43
N GLN A 141 -3.16 17.66 -20.94
CA GLN A 141 -3.97 18.61 -20.18
C GLN A 141 -3.57 18.65 -18.71
N CYS A 142 -3.24 17.49 -18.13
CA CYS A 142 -2.77 17.36 -16.76
C CYS A 142 -1.66 16.31 -16.70
N PRO A 143 -0.47 16.64 -16.17
CA PRO A 143 0.54 15.65 -15.88
C PRO A 143 0.07 14.72 -14.76
N LEU A 144 0.81 13.61 -14.51
CA LEU A 144 0.53 12.72 -13.40
C LEU A 144 0.48 13.47 -12.07
N THR A 145 -0.62 13.36 -11.35
CA THR A 145 -0.85 14.02 -10.06
C THR A 145 -1.66 13.14 -9.11
N THR A 146 -1.42 13.32 -7.81
CA THR A 146 -2.26 12.79 -6.73
C THR A 146 -3.37 13.78 -6.34
N ASP A 147 -3.30 15.02 -6.83
CA ASP A 147 -4.36 16.02 -6.60
C ASP A 147 -5.51 15.80 -7.59
N HIS A 148 -6.41 14.93 -7.19
CA HIS A 148 -7.58 14.61 -8.02
C HIS A 148 -8.57 15.76 -8.14
N SER A 149 -8.53 16.75 -7.25
CA SER A 149 -9.40 17.93 -7.34
C SER A 149 -9.00 18.80 -8.53
N VAL A 150 -7.71 19.04 -8.70
CA VAL A 150 -7.16 19.77 -9.85
C VAL A 150 -7.40 18.99 -11.15
N LEU A 151 -7.15 17.67 -11.12
CA LEU A 151 -7.40 16.80 -12.28
C LEU A 151 -8.85 16.87 -12.74
N MET A 152 -9.81 16.77 -11.82
CA MET A 152 -11.25 16.86 -12.13
C MET A 152 -11.64 18.22 -12.68
N ALA A 153 -11.09 19.31 -12.14
CA ALA A 153 -11.33 20.66 -12.65
C ALA A 153 -10.84 20.80 -14.10
N LEU A 154 -9.65 20.28 -14.41
CA LEU A 154 -9.09 20.29 -15.76
C LEU A 154 -9.85 19.34 -16.72
N TYR A 155 -10.32 18.20 -16.22
CA TYR A 155 -11.13 17.28 -17.02
C TYR A 155 -12.51 17.84 -17.37
N ASN A 156 -13.14 18.58 -16.46
CA ASN A 156 -14.40 19.27 -16.72
C ASN A 156 -14.26 20.36 -17.80
N GLY A 157 -13.05 20.91 -17.97
CA GLY A 157 -12.74 21.85 -19.05
C GLY A 157 -12.56 21.17 -20.43
N ALA A 158 -12.67 19.81 -20.52
CA ALA A 158 -12.68 19.16 -21.83
C ALA A 158 -13.87 19.64 -22.66
N ASP A 159 -13.61 20.18 -23.81
CA ASP A 159 -14.65 20.70 -24.70
C ASP A 159 -14.32 20.33 -26.14
N CYS A 160 -15.17 19.52 -26.76
CA CYS A 160 -15.07 19.23 -28.19
C CYS A 160 -15.28 20.43 -29.08
N GLN A 161 -15.79 21.55 -28.52
CA GLN A 161 -15.87 22.83 -29.26
C GLN A 161 -14.49 23.36 -29.65
N MET A 162 -13.41 22.93 -28.94
CA MET A 162 -12.05 23.31 -29.32
C MET A 162 -11.68 22.77 -30.71
N ALA A 163 -12.08 21.55 -31.04
CA ALA A 163 -11.94 21.01 -32.39
C ALA A 163 -12.94 21.64 -33.36
N ALA A 164 -14.20 21.81 -32.97
CA ALA A 164 -15.24 22.42 -33.78
C ALA A 164 -14.96 23.89 -34.13
N ASN A 165 -14.31 24.65 -33.22
CA ASN A 165 -13.95 26.07 -33.44
C ASN A 165 -12.56 26.24 -34.09
N GLY A 166 -11.87 25.15 -34.47
CA GLY A 166 -10.56 25.21 -35.12
C GLY A 166 -9.40 25.63 -34.20
N THR A 167 -9.59 25.56 -32.87
CA THR A 167 -8.51 25.82 -31.90
C THR A 167 -7.51 24.64 -31.92
N ILE A 168 -8.00 23.45 -32.18
CA ILE A 168 -7.22 22.20 -32.38
C ILE A 168 -7.66 21.61 -33.72
N ASN A 169 -6.74 21.01 -34.46
CA ASN A 169 -7.10 20.31 -35.71
C ASN A 169 -8.11 19.18 -35.40
N ASP A 170 -9.22 19.16 -36.14
CA ASP A 170 -10.19 18.08 -36.03
C ASP A 170 -9.67 16.81 -36.66
N GLY A 171 -10.14 15.69 -36.20
CA GLY A 171 -9.70 14.33 -36.58
C GLY A 171 -9.42 13.46 -35.35
N THR A 172 -8.90 12.26 -35.57
CA THR A 172 -8.67 11.28 -34.50
C THR A 172 -7.26 10.71 -34.63
N ALA A 173 -6.30 11.27 -33.88
CA ALA A 173 -4.89 10.89 -33.84
C ALA A 173 -4.60 9.95 -32.65
N ILE A 174 -5.11 8.72 -32.70
CA ILE A 174 -4.99 7.72 -31.63
C ILE A 174 -3.52 7.45 -31.26
N GLY A 175 -2.67 7.26 -32.28
CA GLY A 175 -1.25 6.99 -32.09
C GLY A 175 -0.53 8.10 -31.33
N ASP A 176 -0.81 9.36 -31.68
CA ASP A 176 -0.22 10.53 -31.01
C ASP A 176 -0.76 10.68 -29.57
N GLY A 177 -2.05 10.37 -29.31
CA GLY A 177 -2.66 10.32 -27.98
C GLY A 177 -1.97 9.32 -27.05
N ILE A 178 -1.72 8.12 -27.57
CA ILE A 178 -0.96 7.07 -26.85
C ILE A 178 0.47 7.56 -26.59
N MET A 179 1.17 8.08 -27.58
CA MET A 179 2.57 8.52 -27.44
C MET A 179 2.72 9.65 -26.44
N ASN A 180 1.82 10.64 -26.45
CA ASN A 180 1.82 11.73 -25.49
C ASN A 180 1.65 11.18 -24.05
N SER A 181 0.74 10.23 -23.86
CA SER A 181 0.54 9.54 -22.58
C SER A 181 1.79 8.75 -22.14
N LEU A 182 2.44 8.05 -23.06
CA LEU A 182 3.68 7.31 -22.80
C LEU A 182 4.84 8.20 -22.38
N LEU A 183 4.96 9.41 -22.96
CA LEU A 183 5.98 10.39 -22.60
C LEU A 183 5.85 10.78 -21.12
N ARG A 184 4.62 10.94 -20.62
CA ARG A 184 4.36 11.26 -19.20
C ARG A 184 4.63 10.09 -18.27
N LEU A 185 4.29 8.86 -18.69
CA LEU A 185 4.56 7.64 -17.92
C LEU A 185 6.04 7.24 -17.92
N ARG A 186 6.84 7.75 -18.85
CA ARG A 186 8.27 7.41 -18.93
C ARG A 186 9.04 7.85 -17.69
N GLU A 187 8.72 9.02 -17.13
CA GLU A 187 9.37 9.56 -15.94
C GLU A 187 8.88 8.94 -14.64
N SER A 188 7.78 8.20 -14.69
CA SER A 188 7.19 7.51 -13.56
C SER A 188 8.11 6.40 -13.03
N LYS A 189 8.16 6.27 -11.70
CA LYS A 189 8.84 5.18 -10.98
C LYS A 189 7.88 4.08 -10.53
N ALA A 190 6.57 4.22 -10.82
CA ALA A 190 5.58 3.21 -10.43
C ALA A 190 5.84 1.87 -11.10
N LYS A 191 5.53 0.80 -10.38
CA LYS A 191 5.66 -0.58 -10.90
C LYS A 191 4.57 -0.91 -11.92
N SER A 192 3.40 -0.30 -11.79
CA SER A 192 2.33 -0.41 -12.77
C SER A 192 2.05 0.91 -13.45
N LYS A 193 2.06 0.87 -14.77
CA LYS A 193 1.82 2.01 -15.66
C LYS A 193 0.75 1.61 -16.64
N VAL A 194 -0.29 2.43 -16.71
CA VAL A 194 -1.50 2.15 -17.48
C VAL A 194 -1.90 3.35 -18.30
N VAL A 195 -2.30 3.12 -19.54
CA VAL A 195 -3.03 4.07 -20.36
C VAL A 195 -4.46 3.56 -20.52
N ILE A 196 -5.44 4.40 -20.27
CA ILE A 196 -6.84 4.16 -20.61
C ILE A 196 -7.18 5.06 -21.79
N LEU A 197 -7.30 4.45 -22.93
CA LEU A 197 -7.64 5.12 -24.19
C LEU A 197 -9.15 5.09 -24.39
N LEU A 198 -9.74 6.26 -24.58
CA LEU A 198 -11.17 6.46 -24.75
C LEU A 198 -11.40 7.16 -26.10
N THR A 199 -12.01 6.47 -27.03
CA THR A 199 -12.27 6.99 -28.39
C THR A 199 -13.53 6.35 -28.98
N ASP A 200 -14.13 7.02 -29.93
CA ASP A 200 -15.28 6.57 -30.68
C ASP A 200 -14.97 6.37 -32.18
N GLY A 201 -13.75 6.68 -32.60
CA GLY A 201 -13.42 6.84 -34.00
C GLY A 201 -12.38 5.87 -34.55
N VAL A 202 -12.27 5.98 -35.87
CA VAL A 202 -11.21 5.39 -36.66
C VAL A 202 -10.03 6.35 -36.70
N ASN A 203 -8.81 5.86 -36.56
CA ASN A 203 -7.62 6.69 -36.68
C ASN A 203 -7.51 7.27 -38.12
N ASN A 204 -7.66 8.57 -38.26
CA ASN A 204 -7.64 9.27 -39.55
C ASN A 204 -6.61 10.42 -39.60
N SER A 205 -5.92 10.68 -38.48
CA SER A 205 -4.98 11.79 -38.33
C SER A 205 -3.77 11.36 -37.50
N GLY A 206 -2.80 12.27 -37.34
CA GLY A 206 -1.61 12.06 -36.51
C GLY A 206 -0.38 11.58 -37.30
N ASN A 207 0.77 11.65 -36.61
CA ASN A 207 2.07 11.33 -37.22
C ASN A 207 2.51 9.89 -36.93
N ILE A 208 1.92 9.26 -35.92
CA ILE A 208 2.31 7.92 -35.46
C ILE A 208 1.14 6.95 -35.60
N SER A 209 1.38 5.79 -36.19
CA SER A 209 0.32 4.79 -36.29
C SER A 209 -0.01 4.22 -34.90
N PRO A 210 -1.29 3.89 -34.62
CA PRO A 210 -1.72 3.32 -33.35
C PRO A 210 -0.96 2.05 -32.95
N LEU A 211 -0.69 1.16 -33.91
CA LEU A 211 0.05 -0.08 -33.68
C LEU A 211 1.52 0.15 -33.34
N THR A 212 2.16 1.16 -33.98
CA THR A 212 3.54 1.56 -33.63
C THR A 212 3.60 2.10 -32.21
N ALA A 213 2.62 2.92 -31.81
CA ALA A 213 2.51 3.44 -30.45
C ALA A 213 2.32 2.28 -29.42
N ALA A 214 1.52 1.27 -29.77
CA ALA A 214 1.33 0.08 -28.92
C ALA A 214 2.62 -0.75 -28.76
N GLU A 215 3.43 -0.90 -29.81
CA GLU A 215 4.74 -1.55 -29.72
C GLU A 215 5.68 -0.81 -28.76
N ILE A 216 5.70 0.51 -28.83
CA ILE A 216 6.49 1.36 -27.91
C ILE A 216 5.98 1.22 -26.47
N ALA A 217 4.65 1.19 -26.27
CA ALA A 217 4.05 0.95 -24.95
C ALA A 217 4.49 -0.39 -24.37
N LYS A 218 4.44 -1.45 -25.15
CA LYS A 218 4.89 -2.79 -24.76
C LYS A 218 6.36 -2.80 -24.33
N LYS A 219 7.24 -2.15 -25.09
CA LYS A 219 8.68 -2.03 -24.75
C LYS A 219 8.89 -1.29 -23.42
N ASN A 220 8.05 -0.30 -23.12
CA ASN A 220 8.08 0.46 -21.86
C ASN A 220 7.29 -0.23 -20.72
N LYS A 221 6.74 -1.42 -20.94
CA LYS A 221 5.91 -2.18 -19.98
C LYS A 221 4.68 -1.41 -19.52
N VAL A 222 4.11 -0.59 -20.39
CA VAL A 222 2.85 0.14 -20.18
C VAL A 222 1.72 -0.67 -20.79
N ARG A 223 0.68 -0.92 -19.98
CA ARG A 223 -0.55 -1.58 -20.47
C ARG A 223 -1.51 -0.54 -21.00
N ILE A 224 -2.17 -0.85 -22.10
CA ILE A 224 -3.20 0.00 -22.69
C ILE A 224 -4.53 -0.71 -22.62
N TYR A 225 -5.49 -0.13 -21.92
CA TYR A 225 -6.89 -0.51 -21.97
C TYR A 225 -7.58 0.42 -22.98
N THR A 226 -8.30 -0.16 -23.92
CA THR A 226 -9.00 0.61 -24.96
C THR A 226 -10.51 0.49 -24.72
N ILE A 227 -11.19 1.62 -24.68
CA ILE A 227 -12.63 1.69 -24.50
C ILE A 227 -13.23 2.36 -25.72
N GLY A 228 -13.92 1.58 -26.53
CA GLY A 228 -14.69 2.05 -27.68
C GLY A 228 -16.07 2.54 -27.23
N ILE A 229 -16.44 3.76 -27.61
CA ILE A 229 -17.67 4.43 -27.17
C ILE A 229 -18.53 4.76 -28.36
N GLY A 230 -19.83 4.50 -28.25
CA GLY A 230 -20.79 4.81 -29.30
C GLY A 230 -21.42 3.57 -29.92
N THR A 231 -22.30 3.79 -30.87
CA THR A 231 -22.99 2.76 -31.65
C THR A 231 -22.39 2.66 -33.06
N ASN A 232 -22.55 1.51 -33.73
CA ASN A 232 -22.25 1.40 -35.14
C ASN A 232 -23.52 1.76 -35.94
N GLY A 233 -23.39 2.53 -36.99
CA GLY A 233 -24.48 2.90 -37.89
C GLY A 233 -24.77 4.39 -37.89
N MET A 234 -25.94 4.82 -37.46
CA MET A 234 -26.37 6.22 -37.48
C MET A 234 -26.50 6.75 -36.07
N ALA A 235 -25.83 7.87 -35.76
CA ALA A 235 -25.95 8.57 -34.49
C ALA A 235 -26.50 10.00 -34.68
N PRO A 236 -27.28 10.54 -33.72
CA PRO A 236 -27.77 11.90 -33.77
C PRO A 236 -26.65 12.89 -33.38
N PHE A 237 -26.42 13.90 -34.23
CA PHE A 237 -25.48 14.99 -33.98
C PHE A 237 -26.20 16.31 -33.84
N PRO A 238 -25.80 17.18 -32.90
CA PRO A 238 -26.37 18.53 -32.82
C PRO A 238 -25.93 19.40 -34.00
N LEU A 239 -26.88 20.11 -34.58
CA LEU A 239 -26.59 21.10 -35.65
C LEU A 239 -26.41 22.49 -35.06
N PRO A 240 -25.47 23.30 -35.58
CA PRO A 240 -25.27 24.70 -35.13
C PRO A 240 -26.51 25.57 -35.32
N THR A 241 -27.38 25.20 -36.25
CA THR A 241 -28.64 25.91 -36.58
C THR A 241 -29.80 25.49 -35.68
N GLY A 242 -29.59 24.59 -34.75
CA GLY A 242 -30.62 23.90 -33.94
C GLY A 242 -31.19 22.70 -34.66
N GLY A 243 -31.53 21.66 -33.88
CA GLY A 243 -31.99 20.37 -34.37
C GLY A 243 -30.88 19.32 -34.36
N LYS A 244 -31.19 18.11 -34.87
CA LYS A 244 -30.28 16.96 -34.90
C LYS A 244 -30.22 16.39 -36.30
N ALA A 245 -29.04 16.06 -36.77
CA ALA A 245 -28.80 15.28 -38.00
C ALA A 245 -28.34 13.85 -37.65
N MET A 246 -28.84 12.87 -38.38
CA MET A 246 -28.33 11.49 -38.28
C MET A 246 -27.08 11.39 -39.15
N MET A 247 -25.94 11.12 -38.56
CA MET A 247 -24.67 10.96 -39.26
C MET A 247 -24.15 9.51 -39.09
N PRO A 248 -23.49 8.96 -40.12
CA PRO A 248 -22.89 7.65 -40.02
C PRO A 248 -21.71 7.69 -39.05
N VAL A 249 -21.62 6.71 -38.17
CA VAL A 249 -20.53 6.50 -37.21
C VAL A 249 -20.01 5.09 -37.32
N GLU A 250 -18.71 4.95 -37.28
CA GLU A 250 -18.02 3.67 -37.32
C GLU A 250 -16.93 3.64 -36.26
N ILE A 251 -16.68 2.46 -35.69
CA ILE A 251 -15.63 2.26 -34.70
C ILE A 251 -14.71 1.15 -35.19
N ASP A 252 -13.42 1.43 -35.19
CA ASP A 252 -12.38 0.46 -35.52
C ASP A 252 -12.04 -0.42 -34.30
N GLU A 253 -12.91 -1.39 -34.04
CA GLU A 253 -12.72 -2.35 -32.93
C GLU A 253 -11.49 -3.22 -33.12
N GLU A 254 -11.11 -3.54 -34.39
CA GLU A 254 -9.98 -4.41 -34.69
C GLU A 254 -8.67 -3.74 -34.24
N THR A 255 -8.46 -2.50 -34.64
CA THR A 255 -7.27 -1.73 -34.22
C THR A 255 -7.22 -1.55 -32.72
N MET A 256 -8.34 -1.20 -32.05
CA MET A 256 -8.38 -1.04 -30.59
C MET A 256 -8.10 -2.34 -29.84
N ARG A 257 -8.63 -3.46 -30.31
CA ARG A 257 -8.36 -4.79 -29.77
C ARG A 257 -6.88 -5.16 -29.92
N SER A 258 -6.32 -4.91 -31.10
CA SER A 258 -4.91 -5.17 -31.38
C SER A 258 -3.97 -4.37 -30.47
N ILE A 259 -4.26 -3.08 -30.22
CA ILE A 259 -3.50 -2.22 -29.31
C ILE A 259 -3.49 -2.80 -27.89
N SER A 260 -4.68 -3.15 -27.38
CA SER A 260 -4.81 -3.66 -26.01
C SER A 260 -4.14 -5.02 -25.83
N GLU A 261 -4.37 -5.97 -26.73
CA GLU A 261 -3.79 -7.31 -26.70
C GLU A 261 -2.25 -7.29 -26.75
N GLN A 262 -1.66 -6.47 -27.65
CA GLN A 262 -0.21 -6.33 -27.77
C GLN A 262 0.45 -5.84 -26.49
N THR A 263 -0.23 -4.99 -25.72
CA THR A 263 0.31 -4.38 -24.50
C THR A 263 -0.06 -5.14 -23.24
N GLY A 264 -0.87 -6.20 -23.33
CA GLY A 264 -1.36 -7.00 -22.22
C GLY A 264 -2.49 -6.33 -21.42
N GLY A 265 -3.19 -5.39 -22.06
CA GLY A 265 -4.46 -4.82 -21.63
C GLY A 265 -5.65 -5.58 -22.17
N GLN A 266 -6.80 -4.92 -22.22
CA GLN A 266 -8.06 -5.46 -22.71
C GLN A 266 -8.86 -4.39 -23.44
N TYR A 267 -9.58 -4.79 -24.51
CA TYR A 267 -10.55 -3.94 -25.20
C TYR A 267 -11.93 -4.08 -24.56
N PHE A 268 -12.60 -2.98 -24.39
CA PHE A 268 -13.97 -2.88 -23.90
C PHE A 268 -14.83 -2.09 -24.89
N ARG A 269 -16.09 -2.45 -24.98
CA ARG A 269 -17.08 -1.73 -25.75
C ARG A 269 -18.17 -1.21 -24.83
N ALA A 270 -18.49 0.07 -24.93
CA ALA A 270 -19.60 0.70 -24.21
C ALA A 270 -20.68 1.19 -25.18
N HIS A 271 -21.91 0.76 -24.93
CA HIS A 271 -23.08 1.22 -25.67
C HIS A 271 -23.98 2.14 -24.82
N LYS A 272 -23.78 2.15 -23.48
CA LYS A 272 -24.57 2.90 -22.50
C LYS A 272 -23.71 3.38 -21.35
N ASN A 273 -24.16 4.45 -20.68
CA ASN A 273 -23.47 5.00 -19.51
C ASN A 273 -23.24 3.97 -18.40
N THR A 274 -24.16 3.02 -18.19
CA THR A 274 -24.03 1.98 -17.15
C THR A 274 -22.88 1.02 -17.42
N GLU A 275 -22.65 0.66 -18.67
CA GLU A 275 -21.56 -0.24 -19.08
C GLU A 275 -20.19 0.38 -18.84
N LEU A 276 -20.05 1.70 -18.99
CA LEU A 276 -18.82 2.41 -18.71
C LEU A 276 -18.40 2.30 -17.22
N ASP A 277 -19.32 2.40 -16.28
CA ASP A 277 -19.00 2.25 -14.84
C ASP A 277 -18.55 0.81 -14.50
N GLU A 278 -19.15 -0.19 -15.16
CA GLU A 278 -18.77 -1.60 -15.05
C GLU A 278 -17.36 -1.83 -15.60
N ILE A 279 -17.04 -1.27 -16.78
CA ILE A 279 -15.73 -1.36 -17.44
C ILE A 279 -14.63 -0.77 -16.53
N TYR A 280 -14.83 0.42 -16.00
CA TYR A 280 -13.85 1.03 -15.08
C TYR A 280 -13.68 0.21 -13.81
N THR A 281 -14.75 -0.41 -13.30
CA THR A 281 -14.67 -1.31 -12.14
C THR A 281 -13.88 -2.59 -12.46
N GLU A 282 -14.00 -3.12 -13.68
CA GLU A 282 -13.26 -4.29 -14.14
C GLU A 282 -11.78 -3.97 -14.31
N ILE A 283 -11.44 -2.85 -14.92
CA ILE A 283 -10.04 -2.37 -15.04
C ILE A 283 -9.42 -2.24 -13.65
N ASP A 284 -10.15 -1.70 -12.67
CA ASP A 284 -9.69 -1.59 -11.29
C ASP A 284 -9.34 -2.95 -10.68
N LYS A 285 -10.21 -3.94 -10.88
CA LYS A 285 -9.97 -5.32 -10.41
C LYS A 285 -8.74 -5.93 -11.07
N LEU A 286 -8.61 -5.80 -12.40
CA LEU A 286 -7.48 -6.34 -13.17
C LEU A 286 -6.14 -5.78 -12.71
N GLU A 287 -6.07 -4.50 -12.38
CA GLU A 287 -4.85 -3.86 -11.94
C GLU A 287 -4.52 -4.14 -10.47
N ARG A 288 -5.50 -4.14 -9.58
CA ARG A 288 -5.28 -4.44 -8.15
C ARG A 288 -4.91 -5.89 -7.89
N THR A 289 -5.41 -6.83 -8.67
CA THR A 289 -5.12 -8.26 -8.48
C THR A 289 -3.65 -8.61 -8.73
N LYS A 290 -2.93 -7.78 -9.48
CA LYS A 290 -1.50 -7.97 -9.79
C LYS A 290 -0.56 -7.48 -8.70
N PHE A 291 -1.06 -6.76 -7.67
CA PHE A 291 -0.28 -6.31 -6.53
C PHE A 291 -0.46 -7.25 -5.33
N SER A 292 0.43 -8.22 -5.18
CA SER A 292 0.58 -8.89 -3.89
C SER A 292 1.30 -7.96 -2.93
N VAL A 293 0.58 -7.42 -1.95
CA VAL A 293 1.15 -6.62 -0.86
C VAL A 293 2.11 -7.51 -0.07
N LYS A 294 3.41 -7.36 -0.28
CA LYS A 294 4.41 -7.92 0.63
C LYS A 294 4.40 -7.05 1.89
N GLN A 295 3.66 -7.48 2.89
CA GLN A 295 3.73 -6.88 4.22
C GLN A 295 5.11 -7.15 4.81
N PHE A 296 5.99 -6.18 4.82
CA PHE A 296 7.22 -6.22 5.59
C PHE A 296 6.88 -5.85 7.04
N SER A 297 6.76 -6.83 7.91
CA SER A 297 6.68 -6.59 9.35
C SER A 297 8.10 -6.45 9.91
N THR A 298 8.54 -5.25 10.20
CA THR A 298 9.74 -5.02 11.00
C THR A 298 9.43 -5.38 12.45
N ARG A 299 10.19 -6.32 13.00
CA ARG A 299 10.07 -6.76 14.39
C ARG A 299 11.16 -6.06 15.21
N ASN A 300 10.76 -5.12 16.07
CA ASN A 300 11.69 -4.49 16.99
C ASN A 300 11.88 -5.35 18.25
N GLU A 301 13.12 -5.63 18.60
CA GLU A 301 13.46 -6.39 19.81
C GLU A 301 13.39 -5.49 21.05
N LEU A 302 12.67 -5.94 22.08
CA LEU A 302 12.45 -5.21 23.33
C LEU A 302 13.25 -5.81 24.51
N TYR A 303 14.40 -6.42 24.26
CA TYR A 303 15.20 -7.01 25.34
C TYR A 303 15.93 -5.98 26.20
N MET A 304 16.22 -4.78 25.69
CA MET A 304 17.04 -3.75 26.32
C MET A 304 16.55 -3.35 27.74
N PRO A 305 15.26 -3.03 27.97
CA PRO A 305 14.79 -2.69 29.32
C PRO A 305 14.94 -3.85 30.32
N PHE A 306 14.76 -5.08 29.86
CA PHE A 306 14.97 -6.27 30.68
C PHE A 306 16.44 -6.52 31.00
N ALA A 307 17.36 -6.22 30.07
CA ALA A 307 18.79 -6.30 30.28
C ALA A 307 19.28 -5.28 31.31
N ILE A 308 18.78 -4.05 31.23
CA ILE A 308 19.08 -2.99 32.22
C ILE A 308 18.55 -3.40 33.61
N ALA A 309 17.33 -3.90 33.68
CA ALA A 309 16.75 -4.37 34.94
C ALA A 309 17.58 -5.54 35.54
N ALA A 310 18.02 -6.50 34.72
CA ALA A 310 18.87 -7.60 35.15
C ALA A 310 20.22 -7.12 35.69
N LEU A 311 20.83 -6.12 35.05
CA LEU A 311 22.07 -5.49 35.51
C LEU A 311 21.90 -4.81 36.87
N ILE A 312 20.81 -4.06 37.04
CA ILE A 312 20.49 -3.40 38.33
C ILE A 312 20.31 -4.44 39.42
N VAL A 313 19.55 -5.50 39.20
CA VAL A 313 19.33 -6.58 40.16
C VAL A 313 20.63 -7.26 40.54
N PHE A 314 21.52 -7.51 39.57
CA PHE A 314 22.83 -8.10 39.76
C PHE A 314 23.71 -7.20 40.65
N LEU A 315 23.79 -5.91 40.35
CA LEU A 315 24.54 -4.94 41.16
C LEU A 315 23.98 -4.83 42.60
N MET A 316 22.67 -4.83 42.76
CA MET A 316 22.02 -4.88 44.06
C MET A 316 22.38 -6.14 44.87
N GLU A 317 22.40 -7.32 44.22
CA GLU A 317 22.84 -8.55 44.91
C GLU A 317 24.28 -8.42 45.40
N LEU A 318 25.16 -7.90 44.55
CA LEU A 318 26.58 -7.71 44.86
C LEU A 318 26.77 -6.76 46.07
N LEU A 319 26.08 -5.63 46.06
CA LEU A 319 26.08 -4.65 47.17
C LEU A 319 25.56 -5.26 48.48
N VAL A 320 24.41 -5.94 48.43
CA VAL A 320 23.85 -6.61 49.62
C VAL A 320 24.82 -7.64 50.18
N ARG A 321 25.48 -8.40 49.31
CA ARG A 321 26.47 -9.40 49.71
C ARG A 321 27.72 -8.77 50.35
N MET A 322 28.25 -7.69 49.79
CA MET A 322 29.47 -7.03 50.27
C MET A 322 29.26 -6.18 51.54
N PHE A 323 28.19 -5.41 51.58
CA PHE A 323 27.99 -4.42 52.63
C PHE A 323 27.10 -4.88 53.77
N VAL A 324 26.02 -5.62 53.49
CA VAL A 324 25.02 -6.02 54.47
C VAL A 324 25.36 -7.32 55.15
N LEU A 325 25.75 -8.35 54.38
CA LEU A 325 25.96 -9.67 54.95
C LEU A 325 27.40 -9.91 55.43
N LYS A 326 28.38 -9.06 55.07
CA LYS A 326 29.80 -9.16 55.48
C LYS A 326 30.22 -10.64 55.69
N ARG A 327 29.95 -11.50 54.72
CA ARG A 327 30.49 -12.84 54.72
C ARG A 327 31.98 -12.73 54.33
N LEU A 328 32.82 -12.70 55.35
CA LEU A 328 34.24 -13.02 55.18
C LEU A 328 34.36 -14.41 54.52
N PRO A 329 35.34 -14.60 53.64
CA PRO A 329 35.55 -15.84 52.89
C PRO A 329 35.71 -17.06 53.76
#